data_a2f11a5d815f11295858eb21639e84d1
#
_entry.id   a2f11a5d815f11295858eb21639e84d1
#
_cell.length_a   1.000
_cell.length_b   1.000
_cell.length_c   1.000
_cell.angle_alpha   90.00
_cell.angle_beta   90.00
_cell.angle_gamma   90.00
#
_symmetry.space_group_name_H-M   'P 1'
#
loop_
_entity.id
_entity.type
_entity.pdbx_description
1 polymer ?
#
loop_
_entity_poly.entity_id
_entity_poly.type
_entity_poly.pdbx_seq_one_letter_code
_entity_poly.pdbx_strand_id
1 'polypeptide(L)'
;MRLVGRERLDHLRGTGEMIEKWVRSWTAEVVAAHWKRPSDVEDQFPNARHQGDGHFVFPVSGCDRVICLLIAFAQGIALVTDLKADNETH
;
A
#
# COMPACT_ATOMS: atom_id res chain seq x y z
N MET A 1 -8.66 1.58 -8.36
CA MET A 1 -9.22 1.25 -7.03
C MET A 1 -9.57 2.51 -6.27
N ARG A 2 -10.66 2.48 -5.53
CA ARG A 2 -10.96 3.54 -4.57
C ARG A 2 -10.09 3.35 -3.33
N LEU A 3 -9.23 4.31 -3.04
CA LEU A 3 -8.31 4.22 -1.89
C LEU A 3 -8.93 4.93 -0.68
N VAL A 4 -9.13 4.18 0.40
CA VAL A 4 -9.75 4.64 1.64
C VAL A 4 -8.70 4.58 2.75
N GLY A 5 -8.77 5.49 3.72
CA GLY A 5 -7.84 5.52 4.86
C GLY A 5 -6.52 6.21 4.56
N ARG A 6 -6.49 7.09 3.56
CA ARG A 6 -5.27 7.79 3.14
C ARG A 6 -4.66 8.65 4.25
N GLU A 7 -5.46 9.08 5.20
CA GLU A 7 -5.00 9.89 6.33
C GLU A 7 -3.96 9.17 7.20
N ARG A 8 -3.95 7.84 7.18
CA ARG A 8 -2.94 7.05 7.90
C ARG A 8 -1.55 7.25 7.32
N LEU A 9 -1.47 7.63 6.04
CA LEU A 9 -0.20 7.87 5.35
C LEU A 9 0.42 9.21 5.76
N ASP A 10 -0.32 10.07 6.43
CA ASP A 10 0.18 11.36 6.92
C ASP A 10 1.32 11.19 7.93
N HIS A 11 1.42 10.03 8.56
CA HIS A 11 2.54 9.71 9.45
C HIS A 11 3.88 9.67 8.72
N LEU A 12 3.87 9.61 7.40
CA LEU A 12 5.09 9.66 6.59
C LEU A 12 5.46 11.08 6.15
N ARG A 13 4.64 12.08 6.48
CA ARG A 13 4.97 13.48 6.19
C ARG A 13 6.15 13.93 7.06
N GLY A 14 7.06 14.68 6.45
CA GLY A 14 8.25 15.16 7.15
C GLY A 14 9.37 14.14 7.29
N THR A 15 9.20 12.94 6.74
CA THR A 15 10.22 11.89 6.77
C THR A 15 11.27 12.05 5.68
N GLY A 16 11.05 12.96 4.75
CA GLY A 16 11.96 13.24 3.66
C GLY A 16 11.23 13.34 2.33
N GLU A 17 11.79 14.14 1.42
CA GLU A 17 11.19 14.38 0.12
C GLU A 17 11.07 13.11 -0.72
N MET A 18 12.06 12.22 -0.67
CA MET A 18 12.06 10.98 -1.44
C MET A 18 10.94 10.05 -0.99
N ILE A 19 10.71 9.95 0.31
CA ILE A 19 9.66 9.10 0.87
C ILE A 19 8.28 9.68 0.52
N GLU A 20 8.10 10.98 0.68
CA GLU A 20 6.84 11.65 0.34
C GLU A 20 6.53 11.52 -1.15
N LYS A 21 7.54 11.61 -2.00
CA LYS A 21 7.39 11.43 -3.45
C LYS A 21 7.02 9.99 -3.78
N TRP A 22 7.64 9.03 -3.11
CA TRP A 22 7.32 7.61 -3.29
C TRP A 22 5.85 7.34 -2.93
N VAL A 23 5.40 7.84 -1.77
CA VAL A 23 4.01 7.67 -1.30
C VAL A 23 3.03 8.29 -2.28
N ARG A 24 3.34 9.46 -2.81
CA ARG A 24 2.50 10.15 -3.79
C ARG A 24 2.37 9.33 -5.07
N SER A 25 3.47 8.77 -5.56
CA SER A 25 3.46 7.91 -6.75
C SER A 25 2.70 6.62 -6.50
N TRP A 26 2.93 5.99 -5.35
CA TRP A 26 2.22 4.77 -4.97
C TRP A 26 0.72 5.00 -4.89
N THR A 27 0.31 6.09 -4.25
CA THR A 27 -1.10 6.46 -4.13
C THR A 27 -1.74 6.62 -5.51
N ALA A 28 -1.08 7.32 -6.43
CA ALA A 28 -1.57 7.52 -7.78
C ALA A 28 -1.73 6.19 -8.53
N GLU A 29 -0.77 5.28 -8.38
CA GLU A 29 -0.83 3.97 -9.02
C GLU A 29 -1.97 3.12 -8.49
N VAL A 30 -2.19 3.13 -7.16
CA VAL A 30 -3.28 2.37 -6.54
C VAL A 30 -4.63 2.91 -7.01
N VAL A 31 -4.80 4.22 -7.02
CA VAL A 31 -6.05 4.86 -7.45
C VAL A 31 -6.35 4.54 -8.91
N ALA A 32 -5.33 4.47 -9.77
CA ALA A 32 -5.49 4.17 -11.19
C ALA A 32 -5.63 2.66 -11.47
N ALA A 33 -5.38 1.80 -10.50
CA ALA A 33 -5.35 0.35 -10.71
C ALA A 33 -6.76 -0.23 -10.91
N HIS A 34 -6.81 -1.33 -11.69
CA HIS A 34 -8.04 -2.09 -11.94
C HIS A 34 -7.80 -3.55 -11.58
N TRP A 35 -7.35 -3.80 -10.36
CA TRP A 35 -7.03 -5.14 -9.90
C TRP A 35 -8.29 -5.99 -9.75
N LYS A 36 -8.25 -7.21 -10.28
CA LYS A 36 -9.35 -8.18 -10.20
C LYS A 36 -9.00 -9.34 -9.26
N ARG A 37 -7.72 -9.58 -9.02
CA ARG A 37 -7.24 -10.72 -8.23
C ARG A 37 -5.87 -10.37 -7.63
N PRO A 38 -5.43 -11.17 -6.63
CA PRO A 38 -4.14 -10.92 -5.97
C PRO A 38 -2.94 -10.86 -6.92
N SER A 39 -2.92 -11.68 -7.97
CA SER A 39 -1.81 -11.68 -8.91
C SER A 39 -1.64 -10.36 -9.65
N ASP A 40 -2.72 -9.62 -9.86
CA ASP A 40 -2.66 -8.31 -10.50
C ASP A 40 -1.87 -7.31 -9.65
N VAL A 41 -2.03 -7.40 -8.33
CA VAL A 41 -1.28 -6.57 -7.38
C VAL A 41 0.20 -6.91 -7.43
N GLU A 42 0.52 -8.21 -7.38
CA GLU A 42 1.90 -8.69 -7.38
C GLU A 42 2.62 -8.38 -8.69
N ASP A 43 1.90 -8.40 -9.81
CA ASP A 43 2.45 -8.05 -11.13
C ASP A 43 2.85 -6.56 -11.18
N GLN A 44 2.02 -5.69 -10.61
CA GLN A 44 2.29 -4.24 -10.60
C GLN A 44 3.30 -3.86 -9.53
N PHE A 45 3.23 -4.52 -8.37
CA PHE A 45 4.12 -4.26 -7.22
C PHE A 45 4.81 -5.55 -6.81
N PRO A 46 5.92 -5.93 -7.47
CA PRO A 46 6.60 -7.20 -7.16
C PRO A 46 7.08 -7.33 -5.73
N ASN A 47 7.31 -6.21 -5.04
CA ASN A 47 7.74 -6.20 -3.64
C ASN A 47 6.58 -6.32 -2.64
N ALA A 48 5.34 -6.25 -3.11
CA ALA A 48 4.18 -6.41 -2.25
C ALA A 48 4.09 -7.86 -1.76
N ARG A 49 3.69 -8.02 -0.49
CA ARG A 49 3.55 -9.34 0.12
C ARG A 49 2.09 -9.62 0.40
N HIS A 50 1.56 -10.69 -0.17
CA HIS A 50 0.18 -11.13 0.04
C HIS A 50 0.09 -11.92 1.35
N GLN A 51 -0.74 -11.46 2.28
CA GLN A 51 -0.89 -12.06 3.61
C GLN A 51 -2.14 -12.94 3.72
N GLY A 52 -2.87 -13.13 2.62
CA GLY A 52 -4.13 -13.86 2.60
C GLY A 52 -5.34 -12.96 2.77
N ASP A 53 -6.51 -13.42 2.32
CA ASP A 53 -7.81 -12.75 2.50
C ASP A 53 -7.83 -11.28 2.06
N GLY A 54 -7.07 -10.94 1.00
CA GLY A 54 -7.02 -9.58 0.47
C GLY A 54 -6.08 -8.64 1.21
N HIS A 55 -5.35 -9.13 2.23
CA HIS A 55 -4.37 -8.33 2.96
C HIS A 55 -3.03 -8.31 2.24
N PHE A 56 -2.50 -7.12 2.02
CA PHE A 56 -1.21 -6.91 1.37
C PHE A 56 -0.34 -5.97 2.18
N VAL A 57 0.96 -6.19 2.11
CA VAL A 57 1.96 -5.33 2.76
C VAL A 57 2.86 -4.77 1.66
N PHE A 58 2.99 -3.43 1.63
CA PHE A 58 3.79 -2.72 0.64
C PHE A 58 4.97 -2.05 1.33
N PRO A 59 6.20 -2.56 1.15
CA PRO A 59 7.37 -1.87 1.70
C PRO A 59 7.52 -0.48 1.08
N VAL A 60 7.75 0.52 1.92
CA VAL A 60 8.00 1.89 1.47
C VAL A 60 9.49 2.04 1.17
N SER A 61 9.81 2.46 -0.05
CA SER A 61 11.20 2.65 -0.45
C SER A 61 11.83 3.80 0.33
N GLY A 62 13.01 3.57 0.86
CA GLY A 62 13.79 4.59 1.56
C GLY A 62 13.58 4.65 3.07
N CYS A 63 12.74 3.78 3.62
CA CYS A 63 12.55 3.68 5.07
C CYS A 63 12.19 2.26 5.48
N ASP A 64 12.08 2.04 6.80
CA ASP A 64 11.75 0.74 7.37
C ASP A 64 10.24 0.58 7.66
N ARG A 65 9.41 1.29 6.91
CA ARG A 65 7.96 1.25 7.09
C ARG A 65 7.28 0.45 5.99
N VAL A 66 6.12 -0.12 6.31
CA VAL A 66 5.28 -0.82 5.35
C VAL A 66 3.86 -0.30 5.45
N ILE A 67 3.19 -0.24 4.30
CA ILE A 67 1.77 0.12 4.23
C ILE A 67 0.97 -1.16 4.19
N CYS A 68 0.03 -1.31 5.12
CA CYS A 68 -0.87 -2.46 5.17
C CYS A 68 -2.18 -2.10 4.48
N LEU A 69 -2.56 -2.90 3.50
CA LEU A 69 -3.75 -2.68 2.69
C LEU A 69 -4.67 -3.88 2.76
N LEU A 70 -5.97 -3.63 2.89
CA LEU A 70 -7.01 -4.65 2.70
C LEU A 70 -7.73 -4.32 1.40
N ILE A 71 -7.72 -5.25 0.45
CA ILE A 71 -8.29 -5.02 -0.87
C ILE A 71 -9.55 -5.86 -1.03
N ALA A 72 -10.66 -5.18 -1.32
CA ALA A 72 -11.93 -5.81 -1.70
C ALA A 72 -12.03 -5.75 -3.22
N PHE A 73 -11.58 -6.80 -3.89
CA PHE A 73 -11.45 -6.82 -5.36
C PHE A 73 -12.80 -6.64 -6.05
N ALA A 74 -13.83 -7.30 -5.54
CA ALA A 74 -15.17 -7.24 -6.16
C ALA A 74 -15.76 -5.82 -6.09
N GLN A 75 -15.45 -5.07 -5.03
CA GLN A 75 -15.97 -3.72 -4.83
C GLN A 75 -15.05 -2.64 -5.41
N GLY A 76 -13.82 -2.99 -5.76
CA GLY A 76 -12.84 -2.04 -6.26
C GLY A 76 -12.34 -1.08 -5.19
N ILE A 77 -12.26 -1.52 -3.93
CA ILE A 77 -11.86 -0.72 -2.79
C ILE A 77 -10.56 -1.23 -2.22
N ALA A 78 -9.63 -0.33 -1.91
CA ALA A 78 -8.40 -0.60 -1.19
C ALA A 78 -8.39 0.24 0.08
N LEU A 79 -8.34 -0.41 1.25
CA LEU A 79 -8.36 0.26 2.54
C LEU A 79 -6.98 0.20 3.19
N VAL A 80 -6.43 1.37 3.52
CA VAL A 80 -5.20 1.44 4.32
C VAL A 80 -5.58 1.12 5.76
N THR A 81 -5.14 -0.04 6.24
CA THR A 81 -5.48 -0.50 7.60
C THR A 81 -4.43 -0.08 8.63
N ASP A 82 -3.18 0.05 8.21
CA ASP A 82 -2.11 0.40 9.14
C ASP A 82 -0.86 0.87 8.39
N LEU A 83 0.02 1.52 9.13
CA LEU A 83 1.37 1.88 8.70
C LEU A 83 2.31 1.39 9.80
N LYS A 84 3.05 0.31 9.54
CA LYS A 84 3.86 -0.37 10.54
C LYS A 84 5.34 -0.25 10.23
N ALA A 85 6.18 -0.46 11.26
CA ALA A 85 7.59 -0.73 11.03
C ALA A 85 7.74 -2.13 10.43
N ASP A 86 8.70 -2.31 9.52
CA ASP A 86 8.86 -3.57 8.78
C ASP A 86 9.12 -4.77 9.72
N ASN A 87 9.83 -4.56 10.82
CA ASN A 87 10.13 -5.61 11.79
C ASN A 87 8.91 -6.08 12.58
N GLU A 88 7.77 -5.41 12.46
CA GLU A 88 6.52 -5.79 13.13
C GLU A 88 5.65 -6.71 12.27
N THR A 89 6.07 -7.01 11.03
CA THR A 89 5.28 -7.78 10.07
C THR A 89 5.66 -9.26 9.99
N HIS A 90 6.49 -9.71 10.90
CA HIS A 90 6.95 -11.10 10.95
C HIS A 90 5.93 -12.05 11.53
#